data_321ebbe0603a046c1202fc078248e91d
#
_entry.id   321ebbe0603a046c1202fc078248e91d
#
_cell.length_a   1.000
_cell.length_b   1.000
_cell.length_c   1.000
_cell.angle_alpha   90.00
_cell.angle_beta   90.00
_cell.angle_gamma   90.00
#
_symmetry.space_group_name_H-M   'P 1'
#
loop_
_entity.id
_entity.type
_entity.pdbx_description
1 polymer ?
#
loop_
_entity_poly.entity_id
_entity_poly.type
_entity_poly.pdbx_seq_one_letter_code
_entity_poly.pdbx_strand_id
1 'polypeptide(L)'
;FIDHPIFAWVVAILISLAGVISIFSLGVESYPSIAPPQVTVSASYPGASADTTEKAVTQVIEQQLTGIDHLLYFSSSSSANGGSSITLTFETGTDADIAQVQVQNKVSLATPRLPSEVTQQGVVVAKANAGFLMVGALKSENPSVTRDQLNDLIGSRVLDQISRVPGVGSTQQFGSEYAMNIWLNPDQLQGYGMSATQALTAIRGQNVQFAAGSLGASPSPSNQGFTATVSAEGRFSTPEQFENIILRANSDGTTVRLKDVARVEIGAASYGFDTQWNGAPTGAFAVQLL
;
A
#
# COMPACT_ATOMS: atom_id res chain seq x y z
N PHE A 1 -51.81 24.62 -31.57
CA PHE A 1 -51.95 25.03 -30.15
C PHE A 1 -53.16 25.99 -29.97
N ILE A 2 -53.45 26.87 -30.91
CA ILE A 2 -54.57 27.82 -30.80
C ILE A 2 -55.90 27.09 -30.81
N ASP A 3 -56.08 26.08 -31.64
CA ASP A 3 -57.32 25.27 -31.78
C ASP A 3 -57.48 24.19 -30.70
N HIS A 4 -56.41 23.88 -29.95
CA HIS A 4 -56.40 22.83 -28.90
C HIS A 4 -55.72 23.33 -27.60
N PRO A 5 -56.31 24.24 -26.85
CA PRO A 5 -55.70 24.86 -25.65
C PRO A 5 -55.37 23.83 -24.56
N ILE A 6 -56.21 22.81 -24.40
CA ILE A 6 -55.97 21.75 -23.40
C ILE A 6 -54.69 20.97 -23.73
N PHE A 7 -54.45 20.67 -25.00
CA PHE A 7 -53.22 19.98 -25.42
C PHE A 7 -51.97 20.82 -25.16
N ALA A 8 -52.03 22.13 -25.37
CA ALA A 8 -50.92 23.05 -25.08
C ALA A 8 -50.59 23.06 -23.58
N TRP A 9 -51.60 23.06 -22.70
CA TRP A 9 -51.39 22.97 -21.26
C TRP A 9 -50.75 21.65 -20.84
N VAL A 10 -51.16 20.50 -21.39
CA VAL A 10 -50.58 19.21 -21.09
C VAL A 10 -49.10 19.15 -21.48
N VAL A 11 -48.75 19.65 -22.66
CA VAL A 11 -47.37 19.71 -23.13
C VAL A 11 -46.52 20.63 -22.24
N ALA A 12 -47.05 21.79 -21.87
CA ALA A 12 -46.36 22.73 -20.98
C ALA A 12 -46.09 22.13 -19.60
N ILE A 13 -47.05 21.41 -19.03
CA ILE A 13 -46.92 20.74 -17.74
C ILE A 13 -45.88 19.61 -17.84
N LEU A 14 -45.89 18.79 -18.90
CA LEU A 14 -44.92 17.71 -19.11
C LEU A 14 -43.50 18.25 -19.22
N ILE A 15 -43.29 19.32 -19.99
CA ILE A 15 -41.95 19.93 -20.13
C ILE A 15 -41.50 20.54 -18.80
N SER A 16 -42.38 21.21 -18.06
CA SER A 16 -42.06 21.78 -16.76
C SER A 16 -41.71 20.68 -15.74
N LEU A 17 -42.45 19.58 -15.74
CA LEU A 17 -42.22 18.44 -14.84
C LEU A 17 -40.93 17.74 -15.17
N ALA A 18 -40.60 17.54 -16.46
CA ALA A 18 -39.34 17.03 -16.92
C ALA A 18 -38.17 17.92 -16.53
N GLY A 19 -38.33 19.26 -16.64
CA GLY A 19 -37.34 20.23 -16.21
C GLY A 19 -37.06 20.17 -14.70
N VAL A 20 -38.10 20.09 -13.89
CA VAL A 20 -38.00 19.99 -12.43
C VAL A 20 -37.25 18.67 -12.05
N ILE A 21 -37.63 17.57 -12.66
CA ILE A 21 -36.95 16.27 -12.43
C ILE A 21 -35.47 16.33 -12.85
N SER A 22 -35.15 16.96 -13.98
CA SER A 22 -33.81 17.17 -14.45
C SER A 22 -32.94 17.97 -13.46
N ILE A 23 -33.51 19.00 -12.80
CA ILE A 23 -32.77 19.80 -11.82
C ILE A 23 -32.28 18.92 -10.65
N PHE A 24 -33.09 18.00 -10.16
CA PHE A 24 -32.71 17.08 -9.08
C PHE A 24 -31.73 16.01 -9.52
N SER A 25 -31.62 15.71 -10.80
CA SER A 25 -30.67 14.74 -11.35
C SER A 25 -29.34 15.34 -11.81
N LEU A 26 -29.25 16.69 -11.89
CA LEU A 26 -27.98 17.34 -12.17
C LEU A 26 -27.07 17.25 -10.94
N GLY A 27 -25.91 16.66 -11.13
CA GLY A 27 -24.84 16.70 -10.14
C GLY A 27 -24.40 18.16 -9.92
N VAL A 28 -24.51 18.64 -8.69
CA VAL A 28 -24.02 19.98 -8.30
C VAL A 28 -22.59 19.80 -7.79
N GLU A 29 -21.63 20.19 -8.59
CA GLU A 29 -20.25 20.33 -8.12
C GLU A 29 -20.10 21.71 -7.45
N SER A 30 -19.62 21.72 -6.21
CA SER A 30 -19.41 22.97 -5.45
C SER A 30 -18.28 23.82 -6.03
N TYR A 31 -17.34 23.21 -6.72
CA TYR A 31 -16.23 23.86 -7.44
C TYR A 31 -16.00 23.14 -8.78
N PRO A 32 -15.84 23.89 -9.89
CA PRO A 32 -15.40 23.26 -11.13
C PRO A 32 -14.03 22.64 -10.94
N SER A 33 -13.80 21.44 -11.49
CA SER A 33 -12.52 20.75 -11.48
C SER A 33 -11.51 21.48 -12.41
N ILE A 34 -10.97 22.60 -11.91
CA ILE A 34 -9.99 23.43 -12.65
C ILE A 34 -8.57 22.85 -12.46
N ALA A 35 -8.38 21.99 -11.45
CA ALA A 35 -7.10 21.40 -11.17
C ALA A 35 -6.70 20.42 -12.29
N PRO A 36 -5.48 20.54 -12.85
CA PRO A 36 -4.95 19.59 -13.81
C PRO A 36 -4.94 18.17 -13.20
N PRO A 37 -5.29 17.14 -13.95
CA PRO A 37 -5.21 15.77 -13.48
C PRO A 37 -3.77 15.42 -13.10
N GLN A 38 -3.61 14.68 -12.03
CA GLN A 38 -2.30 14.24 -11.55
C GLN A 38 -2.27 12.73 -11.33
N VAL A 39 -1.11 12.14 -11.60
CA VAL A 39 -0.81 10.74 -11.31
C VAL A 39 0.45 10.69 -10.46
N THR A 40 0.40 9.94 -9.37
CA THR A 40 1.56 9.74 -8.48
C THR A 40 2.10 8.33 -8.63
N VAL A 41 3.41 8.24 -8.79
CA VAL A 41 4.17 6.99 -8.75
C VAL A 41 4.91 6.94 -7.42
N SER A 42 4.67 5.90 -6.63
CA SER A 42 5.30 5.71 -5.32
C SER A 42 6.08 4.40 -5.30
N ALA A 43 7.30 4.45 -4.79
CA ALA A 43 8.15 3.30 -4.58
C ALA A 43 8.85 3.38 -3.22
N SER A 44 9.24 2.24 -2.67
CA SER A 44 9.98 2.17 -1.41
C SER A 44 11.24 1.33 -1.56
N TYR A 45 12.37 1.88 -1.12
CA TYR A 45 13.65 1.18 -1.05
C TYR A 45 14.12 1.13 0.41
N PRO A 46 13.64 0.15 1.20
CA PRO A 46 13.92 0.09 2.63
C PRO A 46 15.41 0.06 2.95
N GLY A 47 15.84 0.91 3.87
CA GLY A 47 17.23 0.99 4.31
C GLY A 47 18.16 1.81 3.40
N ALA A 48 17.66 2.34 2.28
CA ALA A 48 18.43 3.23 1.42
C ALA A 48 18.37 4.69 1.92
N SER A 49 19.46 5.43 1.71
CA SER A 49 19.46 6.88 1.90
C SER A 49 18.69 7.59 0.79
N ALA A 50 18.34 8.86 0.99
CA ALA A 50 17.68 9.68 -0.04
C ALA A 50 18.47 9.72 -1.34
N ASP A 51 19.80 9.92 -1.28
CA ASP A 51 20.68 9.95 -2.47
C ASP A 51 20.72 8.60 -3.20
N THR A 52 20.77 7.49 -2.44
CA THR A 52 20.71 6.14 -3.03
C THR A 52 19.36 5.87 -3.67
N THR A 53 18.26 6.26 -3.01
CA THR A 53 16.91 6.11 -3.54
C THR A 53 16.70 6.95 -4.79
N GLU A 54 17.20 8.17 -4.80
CA GLU A 54 17.17 9.04 -5.98
C GLU A 54 17.84 8.38 -7.18
N LYS A 55 19.09 7.94 -7.02
CA LYS A 55 19.89 7.40 -8.13
C LYS A 55 19.42 6.02 -8.60
N ALA A 56 19.04 5.14 -7.67
CA ALA A 56 18.72 3.76 -7.99
C ALA A 56 17.24 3.53 -8.33
N VAL A 57 16.34 4.42 -7.91
CA VAL A 57 14.89 4.25 -8.07
C VAL A 57 14.30 5.43 -8.83
N THR A 58 14.38 6.64 -8.28
CA THR A 58 13.66 7.81 -8.79
C THR A 58 14.11 8.14 -10.21
N GLN A 59 15.41 8.31 -10.45
CA GLN A 59 15.97 8.61 -11.77
C GLN A 59 15.73 7.50 -12.81
N VAL A 60 15.72 6.23 -12.37
CA VAL A 60 15.45 5.09 -13.26
C VAL A 60 14.01 5.12 -13.76
N ILE A 61 13.07 5.48 -12.89
CA ILE A 61 11.66 5.64 -13.25
C ILE A 61 11.49 6.88 -14.13
N GLU A 62 12.03 8.03 -13.74
CA GLU A 62 11.94 9.31 -14.48
C GLU A 62 12.40 9.17 -15.94
N GLN A 63 13.49 8.44 -16.19
CA GLN A 63 14.00 8.18 -17.54
C GLN A 63 12.97 7.51 -18.45
N GLN A 64 12.04 6.73 -17.91
CA GLN A 64 11.00 6.05 -18.67
C GLN A 64 9.73 6.91 -18.83
N LEU A 65 9.52 7.90 -17.97
CA LEU A 65 8.31 8.75 -17.99
C LEU A 65 8.32 9.80 -19.10
N THR A 66 9.37 9.87 -19.90
CA THR A 66 9.44 10.77 -21.06
C THR A 66 8.53 10.32 -22.20
N GLY A 67 7.93 11.28 -22.91
CA GLY A 67 7.06 11.01 -24.07
C GLY A 67 5.71 10.41 -23.69
N ILE A 68 5.14 10.83 -22.56
CA ILE A 68 3.75 10.60 -22.19
C ILE A 68 2.91 11.73 -22.77
N ASP A 69 1.79 11.39 -23.41
CA ASP A 69 0.90 12.38 -24.03
C ASP A 69 0.27 13.29 -22.98
N HIS A 70 0.12 14.58 -23.32
CA HIS A 70 -0.47 15.60 -22.45
C HIS A 70 0.22 15.82 -21.11
N LEU A 71 1.45 15.33 -20.93
CA LEU A 71 2.23 15.59 -19.72
C LEU A 71 2.78 17.01 -19.76
N LEU A 72 2.44 17.83 -18.77
CA LEU A 72 2.97 19.19 -18.61
C LEU A 72 4.34 19.17 -17.94
N TYR A 73 4.41 18.56 -16.77
CA TYR A 73 5.64 18.39 -15.99
C TYR A 73 5.48 17.27 -14.96
N PHE A 74 6.59 16.87 -14.41
CA PHE A 74 6.60 16.03 -13.20
C PHE A 74 7.56 16.60 -12.16
N SER A 75 7.30 16.28 -10.91
CA SER A 75 8.16 16.58 -9.78
C SER A 75 8.40 15.31 -8.97
N SER A 76 9.60 15.15 -8.45
CA SER A 76 9.97 13.98 -7.68
C SER A 76 10.57 14.35 -6.34
N SER A 77 10.40 13.47 -5.37
CA SER A 77 11.03 13.57 -4.06
C SER A 77 11.53 12.21 -3.60
N SER A 78 12.72 12.20 -3.00
CA SER A 78 13.31 11.01 -2.39
C SER A 78 13.58 11.30 -0.93
N SER A 79 13.09 10.44 -0.04
CA SER A 79 13.16 10.64 1.41
C SER A 79 14.24 9.77 2.06
N ALA A 80 14.70 10.21 3.24
CA ALA A 80 15.78 9.54 3.98
C ALA A 80 15.39 8.12 4.49
N ASN A 81 14.10 7.79 4.49
CA ASN A 81 13.60 6.45 4.82
C ASN A 81 13.46 5.53 3.61
N GLY A 82 14.03 5.91 2.45
CA GLY A 82 14.00 5.13 1.22
C GLY A 82 12.72 5.30 0.40
N GLY A 83 11.84 6.23 0.73
CA GLY A 83 10.64 6.53 -0.05
C GLY A 83 10.97 7.35 -1.30
N SER A 84 10.39 7.00 -2.45
CA SER A 84 10.39 7.76 -3.70
C SER A 84 8.95 8.09 -4.09
N SER A 85 8.69 9.33 -4.44
CA SER A 85 7.39 9.80 -4.93
C SER A 85 7.59 10.71 -6.14
N ILE A 86 6.92 10.39 -7.25
CA ILE A 86 6.97 11.16 -8.49
C ILE A 86 5.55 11.54 -8.84
N THR A 87 5.24 12.83 -8.87
CA THR A 87 3.93 13.37 -9.23
C THR A 87 3.97 13.93 -10.63
N LEU A 88 3.17 13.39 -11.52
CA LEU A 88 3.02 13.82 -12.91
C LEU A 88 1.75 14.67 -13.01
N THR A 89 1.88 15.86 -13.60
CA THR A 89 0.78 16.80 -13.83
C THR A 89 0.48 16.86 -15.33
N PHE A 90 -0.78 16.65 -15.69
CA PHE A 90 -1.25 16.61 -17.08
C PHE A 90 -2.01 17.88 -17.48
N GLU A 91 -2.23 18.07 -18.76
CA GLU A 91 -3.06 19.16 -19.27
C GLU A 91 -4.50 19.05 -18.77
N THR A 92 -5.12 20.20 -18.52
CA THR A 92 -6.53 20.25 -18.11
C THR A 92 -7.42 19.62 -19.19
N GLY A 93 -8.32 18.72 -18.77
CA GLY A 93 -9.18 17.98 -19.69
C GLY A 93 -8.62 16.62 -20.12
N THR A 94 -7.41 16.27 -19.70
CA THR A 94 -6.89 14.90 -19.90
C THR A 94 -7.68 13.92 -19.03
N ASP A 95 -8.02 12.78 -19.60
CA ASP A 95 -8.65 11.69 -18.85
C ASP A 95 -7.63 11.07 -17.86
N ALA A 96 -7.93 11.15 -16.57
CA ALA A 96 -7.05 10.66 -15.51
C ALA A 96 -6.84 9.14 -15.53
N ASP A 97 -7.81 8.36 -16.02
CA ASP A 97 -7.68 6.91 -16.15
C ASP A 97 -6.73 6.54 -17.29
N ILE A 98 -6.84 7.23 -18.42
CA ILE A 98 -5.92 7.05 -19.55
C ILE A 98 -4.50 7.48 -19.15
N ALA A 99 -4.36 8.62 -18.46
CA ALA A 99 -3.07 9.09 -17.96
C ALA A 99 -2.42 8.07 -17.00
N GLN A 100 -3.20 7.51 -16.07
CA GLN A 100 -2.71 6.47 -15.15
C GLN A 100 -2.24 5.23 -15.91
N VAL A 101 -2.98 4.76 -16.91
CA VAL A 101 -2.59 3.59 -17.73
C VAL A 101 -1.30 3.87 -18.50
N GLN A 102 -1.15 5.06 -19.09
CA GLN A 102 0.09 5.44 -19.78
C GLN A 102 1.29 5.45 -18.83
N VAL A 103 1.14 6.06 -17.64
CA VAL A 103 2.18 6.08 -16.60
C VAL A 103 2.52 4.66 -16.16
N GLN A 104 1.51 3.81 -15.90
CA GLN A 104 1.71 2.42 -15.51
C GLN A 104 2.51 1.63 -16.57
N ASN A 105 2.20 1.83 -17.84
CA ASN A 105 2.95 1.20 -18.94
C ASN A 105 4.42 1.62 -18.94
N LYS A 106 4.71 2.91 -18.74
CA LYS A 106 6.07 3.44 -18.66
C LYS A 106 6.82 2.93 -17.44
N VAL A 107 6.18 2.89 -16.26
CA VAL A 107 6.74 2.34 -15.03
C VAL A 107 7.07 0.85 -15.17
N SER A 108 6.24 0.10 -15.89
CA SER A 108 6.48 -1.32 -16.16
C SER A 108 7.78 -1.55 -16.96
N LEU A 109 8.21 -0.61 -17.81
CA LEU A 109 9.51 -0.66 -18.50
C LEU A 109 10.68 -0.36 -17.57
N ALA A 110 10.46 0.41 -16.50
CA ALA A 110 11.47 0.70 -15.49
C ALA A 110 11.70 -0.48 -14.52
N THR A 111 10.64 -1.23 -14.21
CA THR A 111 10.61 -2.27 -13.16
C THR A 111 11.76 -3.28 -13.24
N PRO A 112 12.16 -3.83 -14.42
CA PRO A 112 13.29 -4.78 -14.50
C PRO A 112 14.65 -4.17 -14.17
N ARG A 113 14.75 -2.84 -14.14
CA ARG A 113 15.98 -2.08 -13.86
C ARG A 113 16.10 -1.61 -12.41
N LEU A 114 15.01 -1.79 -11.64
CA LEU A 114 14.95 -1.41 -10.23
C LEU A 114 15.60 -2.47 -9.34
N PRO A 115 16.13 -2.08 -8.17
CA PRO A 115 16.60 -3.03 -7.16
C PRO A 115 15.54 -4.07 -6.77
N SER A 116 15.98 -5.26 -6.43
CA SER A 116 15.10 -6.38 -6.05
C SER A 116 14.19 -6.05 -4.86
N GLU A 117 14.70 -5.27 -3.90
CA GLU A 117 13.96 -4.84 -2.71
C GLU A 117 12.78 -3.92 -3.09
N VAL A 118 12.95 -3.07 -4.09
CA VAL A 118 11.89 -2.19 -4.61
C VAL A 118 10.85 -2.99 -5.40
N THR A 119 11.30 -3.91 -6.24
CA THR A 119 10.39 -4.74 -7.05
C THR A 119 9.57 -5.70 -6.19
N GLN A 120 10.10 -6.20 -5.08
CA GLN A 120 9.39 -7.04 -4.12
C GLN A 120 8.31 -6.26 -3.35
N GLN A 121 8.55 -4.99 -3.06
CA GLN A 121 7.54 -4.09 -2.46
C GLN A 121 6.48 -3.64 -3.46
N GLY A 122 6.87 -3.58 -4.73
CA GLY A 122 6.05 -3.07 -5.82
C GLY A 122 6.15 -1.55 -5.99
N VAL A 123 5.88 -1.09 -7.20
CA VAL A 123 5.74 0.32 -7.54
C VAL A 123 4.26 0.61 -7.73
N VAL A 124 3.74 1.56 -6.99
CA VAL A 124 2.31 1.92 -7.00
C VAL A 124 2.11 3.14 -7.89
N VAL A 125 1.18 3.04 -8.83
CA VAL A 125 0.74 4.15 -9.67
C VAL A 125 -0.72 4.44 -9.37
N ALA A 126 -0.99 5.62 -8.86
CA ALA A 126 -2.34 6.03 -8.46
C ALA A 126 -2.67 7.43 -8.99
N LYS A 127 -3.94 7.68 -9.27
CA LYS A 127 -4.42 9.03 -9.51
C LYS A 127 -4.19 9.87 -8.25
N ALA A 128 -3.56 11.01 -8.39
CA ALA A 128 -3.43 11.95 -7.28
C ALA A 128 -4.70 12.79 -7.24
N ASN A 129 -5.58 12.47 -6.32
CA ASN A 129 -6.75 13.29 -6.08
C ASN A 129 -6.36 14.54 -5.28
N ALA A 130 -6.81 15.69 -5.75
CA ALA A 130 -6.40 17.00 -5.23
C ALA A 130 -6.86 17.31 -3.80
N GLY A 131 -7.62 16.43 -3.14
CA GLY A 131 -8.10 16.68 -1.79
C GLY A 131 -8.69 15.47 -1.08
N PHE A 132 -8.66 15.55 0.24
CA PHE A 132 -9.39 14.60 1.07
C PHE A 132 -10.86 15.01 1.13
N LEU A 133 -11.76 14.08 0.84
CA LEU A 133 -13.20 14.25 1.09
C LEU A 133 -13.46 14.34 2.59
N MET A 134 -12.79 13.48 3.36
CA MET A 134 -12.99 13.39 4.79
C MET A 134 -11.71 12.89 5.45
N VAL A 135 -11.40 13.42 6.63
CA VAL A 135 -10.40 12.87 7.54
C VAL A 135 -11.13 12.37 8.78
N GLY A 136 -10.92 11.10 9.11
CA GLY A 136 -11.51 10.44 10.27
C GLY A 136 -10.44 10.08 11.30
N ALA A 137 -10.84 10.04 12.57
CA ALA A 137 -9.99 9.61 13.66
C ALA A 137 -10.73 8.64 14.56
N LEU A 138 -10.03 7.57 14.97
CA LEU A 138 -10.52 6.58 15.90
C LEU A 138 -9.83 6.79 17.26
N LYS A 139 -10.61 7.04 18.29
CA LYS A 139 -10.16 7.22 19.67
C LYS A 139 -10.77 6.14 20.57
N SER A 140 -9.99 5.67 21.54
CA SER A 140 -10.48 4.81 22.61
C SER A 140 -10.60 5.59 23.93
N GLU A 141 -11.66 5.35 24.68
CA GLU A 141 -11.80 5.81 26.06
C GLU A 141 -11.02 4.95 27.04
N ASN A 142 -10.68 3.72 26.64
CA ASN A 142 -9.87 2.82 27.44
C ASN A 142 -8.38 3.20 27.30
N PRO A 143 -7.70 3.63 28.38
CA PRO A 143 -6.29 4.04 28.35
C PRO A 143 -5.32 2.90 28.05
N SER A 144 -5.76 1.65 28.15
CA SER A 144 -4.96 0.47 27.81
C SER A 144 -4.86 0.23 26.29
N VAL A 145 -5.71 0.89 25.49
CA VAL A 145 -5.68 0.76 24.02
C VAL A 145 -4.64 1.70 23.47
N THR A 146 -3.63 1.13 22.84
CA THR A 146 -2.52 1.91 22.24
C THR A 146 -2.92 2.46 20.87
N ARG A 147 -2.21 3.50 20.43
CA ARG A 147 -2.34 4.05 19.07
C ARG A 147 -2.15 2.97 18.00
N ASP A 148 -1.18 2.08 18.22
CA ASP A 148 -0.85 1.03 17.25
C ASP A 148 -2.00 0.02 17.11
N GLN A 149 -2.71 -0.29 18.21
CA GLN A 149 -3.93 -1.10 18.18
C GLN A 149 -5.06 -0.42 17.39
N LEU A 150 -5.20 0.91 17.54
CA LEU A 150 -6.19 1.68 16.78
C LEU A 150 -5.85 1.73 15.29
N ASN A 151 -4.58 1.90 14.97
CA ASN A 151 -4.10 1.89 13.58
C ASN A 151 -4.30 0.51 12.93
N ASP A 152 -3.97 -0.57 13.63
CA ASP A 152 -4.21 -1.93 13.14
C ASP A 152 -5.69 -2.21 12.89
N LEU A 153 -6.57 -1.77 13.80
CA LEU A 153 -8.02 -1.88 13.63
C LEU A 153 -8.53 -1.09 12.41
N ILE A 154 -7.97 0.12 12.19
CA ILE A 154 -8.30 0.94 11.03
C ILE A 154 -7.90 0.21 9.75
N GLY A 155 -6.65 -0.22 9.62
CA GLY A 155 -6.15 -0.89 8.42
C GLY A 155 -6.88 -2.20 8.13
N SER A 156 -6.99 -3.06 9.16
CA SER A 156 -7.53 -4.41 8.98
C SER A 156 -9.06 -4.48 8.82
N ARG A 157 -9.82 -3.49 9.30
CA ARG A 157 -11.29 -3.58 9.30
C ARG A 157 -12.00 -2.35 8.75
N VAL A 158 -11.57 -1.13 9.13
CA VAL A 158 -12.32 0.08 8.82
C VAL A 158 -12.10 0.48 7.36
N LEU A 159 -10.86 0.54 6.91
CA LEU A 159 -10.53 0.99 5.55
C LEU A 159 -11.07 0.04 4.49
N ASP A 160 -11.05 -1.26 4.75
CA ASP A 160 -11.59 -2.27 3.83
C ASP A 160 -13.10 -2.12 3.60
N GLN A 161 -13.85 -1.69 4.60
CA GLN A 161 -15.27 -1.41 4.48
C GLN A 161 -15.54 -0.08 3.77
N ILE A 162 -14.77 0.96 4.10
CA ILE A 162 -14.92 2.30 3.50
C ILE A 162 -14.56 2.27 2.01
N SER A 163 -13.51 1.56 1.62
CA SER A 163 -13.07 1.47 0.22
C SER A 163 -14.09 0.83 -0.72
N ARG A 164 -15.08 0.09 -0.17
CA ARG A 164 -16.16 -0.54 -0.93
C ARG A 164 -17.39 0.36 -1.10
N VAL A 165 -17.40 1.54 -0.49
CA VAL A 165 -18.53 2.47 -0.60
C VAL A 165 -18.48 3.14 -1.98
N PRO A 166 -19.57 3.14 -2.75
CA PRO A 166 -19.63 3.84 -4.04
C PRO A 166 -19.28 5.32 -3.89
N GLY A 167 -18.38 5.82 -4.74
CA GLY A 167 -17.88 7.19 -4.72
C GLY A 167 -16.57 7.37 -3.93
N VAL A 168 -16.10 6.36 -3.22
CA VAL A 168 -14.78 6.37 -2.62
C VAL A 168 -13.73 5.98 -3.67
N GLY A 169 -12.80 6.88 -3.93
CA GLY A 169 -11.69 6.66 -4.87
C GLY A 169 -10.51 5.95 -4.23
N SER A 170 -10.08 6.41 -3.06
CA SER A 170 -9.00 5.79 -2.30
C SER A 170 -9.12 6.10 -0.81
N THR A 171 -8.46 5.29 -0.01
CA THR A 171 -8.32 5.51 1.42
C THR A 171 -6.84 5.58 1.80
N GLN A 172 -6.51 6.45 2.73
CA GLN A 172 -5.15 6.62 3.24
C GLN A 172 -5.16 6.52 4.76
N GLN A 173 -4.26 5.70 5.30
CA GLN A 173 -4.04 5.59 6.74
C GLN A 173 -2.87 6.48 7.17
N PHE A 174 -3.03 7.20 8.27
CA PHE A 174 -1.96 7.94 8.95
C PHE A 174 -1.45 7.14 10.14
N GLY A 175 -0.68 6.12 9.84
CA GLY A 175 -0.17 5.12 10.76
C GLY A 175 0.13 3.83 10.01
N SER A 176 0.35 2.77 10.72
CA SER A 176 0.62 1.47 10.11
C SER A 176 -0.01 0.34 10.91
N GLU A 177 -0.29 -0.75 10.24
CA GLU A 177 -0.69 -2.02 10.84
C GLU A 177 0.46 -2.63 11.66
N TYR A 178 0.17 -3.69 12.39
CA TYR A 178 1.18 -4.44 13.12
C TYR A 178 2.16 -5.16 12.20
N ALA A 179 3.40 -5.19 12.65
CA ALA A 179 4.46 -5.98 12.05
C ALA A 179 5.31 -6.65 13.14
N MET A 180 6.06 -7.66 12.73
CA MET A 180 7.09 -8.26 13.56
C MET A 180 8.36 -7.45 13.45
N ASN A 181 8.73 -6.71 14.49
CA ASN A 181 9.93 -5.90 14.54
C ASN A 181 11.09 -6.71 15.13
N ILE A 182 12.19 -6.71 14.42
CA ILE A 182 13.42 -7.39 14.82
C ILE A 182 14.53 -6.35 15.00
N TRP A 183 14.85 -6.06 16.24
CA TRP A 183 15.87 -5.09 16.62
C TRP A 183 17.20 -5.79 16.81
N LEU A 184 18.06 -5.77 15.79
CA LEU A 184 19.39 -6.38 15.84
C LEU A 184 20.29 -5.57 16.79
N ASN A 185 21.06 -6.29 17.63
CA ASN A 185 22.07 -5.70 18.48
C ASN A 185 23.45 -5.81 17.79
N PRO A 186 24.07 -4.69 17.36
CA PRO A 186 25.33 -4.70 16.65
C PRO A 186 26.49 -5.33 17.44
N ASP A 187 26.54 -5.08 18.76
CA ASP A 187 27.63 -5.59 19.61
C ASP A 187 27.56 -7.11 19.76
N GLN A 188 26.36 -7.66 19.91
CA GLN A 188 26.13 -9.10 19.96
C GLN A 188 26.45 -9.76 18.60
N LEU A 189 26.02 -9.15 17.49
CA LEU A 189 26.38 -9.63 16.16
C LEU A 189 27.88 -9.67 15.95
N GLN A 190 28.60 -8.62 16.36
CA GLN A 190 30.05 -8.56 16.30
C GLN A 190 30.69 -9.62 17.19
N GLY A 191 30.17 -9.84 18.40
CA GLY A 191 30.63 -10.88 19.32
C GLY A 191 30.55 -12.28 18.74
N TYR A 192 29.52 -12.55 17.93
CA TYR A 192 29.36 -13.80 17.18
C TYR A 192 30.06 -13.81 15.80
N GLY A 193 30.76 -12.73 15.42
CA GLY A 193 31.39 -12.61 14.10
C GLY A 193 30.42 -12.67 12.94
N MET A 194 29.21 -12.07 13.10
CA MET A 194 28.13 -12.06 12.13
C MET A 194 27.82 -10.62 11.66
N SER A 195 27.50 -10.49 10.38
CA SER A 195 26.99 -9.25 9.82
C SER A 195 25.46 -9.20 9.87
N ALA A 196 24.88 -7.97 9.87
CA ALA A 196 23.44 -7.79 9.77
C ALA A 196 22.84 -8.42 8.51
N THR A 197 23.59 -8.39 7.40
CA THR A 197 23.18 -9.03 6.12
C THR A 197 23.06 -10.54 6.24
N GLN A 198 24.00 -11.18 6.96
CA GLN A 198 23.92 -12.62 7.21
C GLN A 198 22.70 -12.99 8.05
N ALA A 199 22.43 -12.22 9.11
CA ALA A 199 21.24 -12.40 9.92
C ALA A 199 19.95 -12.25 9.08
N LEU A 200 19.86 -11.17 8.28
CA LEU A 200 18.72 -10.93 7.40
C LEU A 200 18.51 -12.07 6.38
N THR A 201 19.59 -12.58 5.79
CA THR A 201 19.53 -13.70 4.83
C THR A 201 19.01 -14.97 5.50
N ALA A 202 19.47 -15.27 6.72
CA ALA A 202 19.01 -16.43 7.47
C ALA A 202 17.53 -16.32 7.87
N ILE A 203 17.08 -15.12 8.29
CA ILE A 203 15.68 -14.85 8.62
C ILE A 203 14.80 -15.03 7.37
N ARG A 204 15.17 -14.42 6.24
CA ARG A 204 14.43 -14.55 4.97
C ARG A 204 14.37 -16.00 4.49
N GLY A 205 15.45 -16.75 4.64
CA GLY A 205 15.52 -18.16 4.21
C GLY A 205 14.62 -19.09 5.03
N GLN A 206 14.34 -18.78 6.30
CA GLN A 206 13.50 -19.61 7.17
C GLN A 206 12.06 -19.12 7.27
N ASN A 207 11.80 -17.83 7.04
CA ASN A 207 10.45 -17.27 7.06
C ASN A 207 9.86 -17.24 5.65
N VAL A 208 9.76 -18.40 5.01
CA VAL A 208 9.17 -18.55 3.67
C VAL A 208 7.97 -19.46 3.71
N GLN A 209 7.02 -19.19 2.84
CA GLN A 209 5.89 -20.08 2.59
C GLN A 209 6.13 -20.82 1.29
N PHE A 210 6.09 -22.14 1.34
CA PHE A 210 6.22 -22.98 0.16
C PHE A 210 5.10 -24.02 0.11
N ALA A 211 4.72 -24.36 -1.11
CA ALA A 211 3.78 -25.46 -1.33
C ALA A 211 4.53 -26.78 -1.22
N ALA A 212 4.26 -27.55 -0.19
CA ALA A 212 4.94 -28.84 0.04
C ALA A 212 4.44 -29.95 -0.89
N GLY A 213 3.42 -29.70 -1.70
CA GLY A 213 2.87 -30.66 -2.66
C GLY A 213 1.88 -31.64 -2.07
N SER A 214 1.69 -32.76 -2.74
CA SER A 214 0.79 -33.83 -2.29
C SER A 214 1.43 -35.20 -2.49
N LEU A 215 1.22 -36.08 -1.55
CA LEU A 215 1.56 -37.49 -1.66
C LEU A 215 0.45 -38.20 -2.44
N GLY A 216 0.83 -39.03 -3.43
CA GLY A 216 -0.12 -39.84 -4.19
C GLY A 216 -0.89 -39.09 -5.27
N ALA A 217 -0.47 -37.88 -5.65
CA ALA A 217 -1.01 -37.19 -6.81
C ALA A 217 -0.60 -37.91 -8.11
N SER A 218 -1.46 -37.82 -9.14
CA SER A 218 -1.19 -38.41 -10.46
C SER A 218 0.03 -37.73 -11.14
N PRO A 219 0.93 -38.49 -11.80
CA PRO A 219 0.89 -39.93 -12.03
C PRO A 219 1.39 -40.71 -10.80
N SER A 220 0.58 -41.64 -10.30
CA SER A 220 0.89 -42.47 -9.14
C SER A 220 0.89 -43.96 -9.50
N PRO A 221 1.63 -44.83 -8.77
CA PRO A 221 1.57 -46.27 -8.96
C PRO A 221 0.14 -46.81 -8.81
N SER A 222 -0.22 -47.85 -9.54
CA SER A 222 -1.57 -48.40 -9.62
C SER A 222 -2.17 -48.96 -8.32
N ASN A 223 -1.33 -49.07 -7.25
CA ASN A 223 -1.75 -49.60 -5.96
C ASN A 223 -1.84 -48.48 -4.86
N GLN A 224 -1.78 -47.23 -5.23
CA GLN A 224 -1.86 -46.13 -4.28
C GLN A 224 -3.33 -45.74 -4.06
N GLY A 225 -3.86 -46.03 -2.87
CA GLY A 225 -5.29 -45.90 -2.55
C GLY A 225 -5.71 -44.56 -1.95
N PHE A 226 -4.77 -43.60 -1.69
CA PHE A 226 -5.13 -42.30 -1.15
C PHE A 226 -4.19 -41.20 -1.60
N THR A 227 -4.71 -39.98 -1.66
CA THR A 227 -3.95 -38.74 -1.89
C THR A 227 -4.01 -37.90 -0.63
N ALA A 228 -2.88 -37.44 -0.15
CA ALA A 228 -2.79 -36.54 0.99
C ALA A 228 -2.02 -35.27 0.61
N THR A 229 -2.58 -34.10 0.88
CA THR A 229 -1.88 -32.83 0.74
C THR A 229 -0.91 -32.69 1.91
N VAL A 230 0.35 -32.42 1.60
CA VAL A 230 1.36 -32.12 2.62
C VAL A 230 1.23 -30.64 2.96
N SER A 231 0.87 -30.36 4.21
CA SER A 231 0.88 -28.99 4.76
C SER A 231 2.18 -28.80 5.53
N ALA A 232 2.96 -27.80 5.15
CA ALA A 232 4.08 -27.32 5.94
C ALA A 232 3.64 -26.10 6.75
N GLU A 233 4.26 -25.86 7.91
CA GLU A 233 4.11 -24.59 8.61
C GLU A 233 4.51 -23.45 7.67
N GLY A 234 3.65 -22.44 7.59
CA GLY A 234 3.87 -21.28 6.74
C GLY A 234 4.87 -20.29 7.35
N ARG A 235 4.67 -19.02 7.05
CA ARG A 235 5.46 -17.94 7.69
C ARG A 235 5.24 -17.93 9.19
N PHE A 236 6.28 -17.59 9.92
CA PHE A 236 6.20 -17.39 11.36
C PHE A 236 5.24 -16.24 11.70
N SER A 237 4.49 -16.41 12.78
CA SER A 237 3.45 -15.47 13.22
C SER A 237 3.63 -15.01 14.67
N THR A 238 4.47 -15.67 15.46
CA THR A 238 4.70 -15.30 16.85
C THR A 238 6.14 -14.90 17.12
N PRO A 239 6.40 -13.99 18.08
CA PRO A 239 7.75 -13.60 18.46
C PRO A 239 8.65 -14.80 18.77
N GLU A 240 8.13 -15.82 19.48
CA GLU A 240 8.88 -16.98 19.91
C GLU A 240 9.35 -17.84 18.72
N GLN A 241 8.57 -17.91 17.65
CA GLN A 241 8.97 -18.61 16.43
C GLN A 241 10.13 -17.87 15.76
N PHE A 242 10.07 -16.53 15.68
CA PHE A 242 11.16 -15.72 15.16
C PHE A 242 12.42 -15.80 16.03
N GLU A 243 12.30 -15.71 17.35
CA GLU A 243 13.41 -15.82 18.30
C GLU A 243 14.20 -17.12 18.14
N ASN A 244 13.53 -18.19 17.77
CA ASN A 244 14.13 -19.51 17.59
C ASN A 244 14.74 -19.74 16.20
N ILE A 245 14.69 -18.77 15.27
CA ILE A 245 15.37 -18.84 13.97
C ILE A 245 16.88 -19.10 14.21
N ILE A 246 17.43 -20.08 13.53
CA ILE A 246 18.84 -20.40 13.60
C ILE A 246 19.58 -19.53 12.58
N LEU A 247 20.42 -18.62 13.07
CA LEU A 247 21.23 -17.74 12.22
C LEU A 247 22.51 -18.44 11.75
N ARG A 248 23.10 -19.26 12.61
CA ARG A 248 24.33 -20.06 12.30
C ARG A 248 24.36 -21.34 13.12
N ALA A 249 24.76 -22.44 12.48
CA ALA A 249 25.15 -23.68 13.14
C ALA A 249 26.66 -23.80 13.05
N ASN A 250 27.32 -24.05 14.18
CA ASN A 250 28.75 -24.24 14.27
C ASN A 250 29.08 -25.73 14.12
N SER A 251 30.32 -26.04 13.77
CA SER A 251 30.81 -27.43 13.59
C SER A 251 30.84 -28.26 14.89
N ASP A 252 30.80 -27.61 16.04
CA ASP A 252 30.69 -28.22 17.37
C ASP A 252 29.26 -28.58 17.79
N GLY A 253 28.27 -28.32 16.93
CA GLY A 253 26.84 -28.52 17.20
C GLY A 253 26.15 -27.38 17.93
N THR A 254 26.88 -26.34 18.32
CA THR A 254 26.25 -25.13 18.90
C THR A 254 25.54 -24.32 17.83
N THR A 255 24.43 -23.67 18.19
CA THR A 255 23.67 -22.82 17.28
C THR A 255 23.54 -21.42 17.84
N VAL A 256 23.68 -20.42 16.97
CA VAL A 256 23.33 -19.02 17.26
C VAL A 256 21.93 -18.78 16.76
N ARG A 257 21.03 -18.38 17.66
CA ARG A 257 19.64 -18.09 17.36
C ARG A 257 19.39 -16.57 17.30
N LEU A 258 18.27 -16.18 16.70
CA LEU A 258 17.92 -14.77 16.55
C LEU A 258 17.81 -14.06 17.92
N LYS A 259 17.24 -14.71 18.95
CA LYS A 259 17.16 -14.18 20.32
C LYS A 259 18.51 -13.86 20.96
N ASP A 260 19.60 -14.47 20.48
CA ASP A 260 20.95 -14.26 21.04
C ASP A 260 21.57 -12.94 20.52
N VAL A 261 21.01 -12.36 19.45
CA VAL A 261 21.53 -11.16 18.78
C VAL A 261 20.47 -10.11 18.48
N ALA A 262 19.20 -10.35 18.84
CA ALA A 262 18.10 -9.46 18.54
C ALA A 262 16.99 -9.53 19.59
N ARG A 263 16.25 -8.43 19.72
CA ARG A 263 14.95 -8.37 20.39
C ARG A 263 13.86 -8.47 19.32
N VAL A 264 12.89 -9.34 19.53
CA VAL A 264 11.74 -9.56 18.64
C VAL A 264 10.47 -9.12 19.36
N GLU A 265 9.69 -8.28 18.74
CA GLU A 265 8.43 -7.81 19.31
C GLU A 265 7.40 -7.47 18.23
N ILE A 266 6.12 -7.56 18.57
CA ILE A 266 5.04 -7.04 17.73
C ILE A 266 4.92 -5.55 17.97
N GLY A 267 4.97 -4.75 16.92
CA GLY A 267 4.82 -3.29 16.98
C GLY A 267 4.32 -2.73 15.65
N ALA A 268 4.30 -1.42 15.51
CA ALA A 268 3.92 -0.77 14.27
C ALA A 268 4.91 -1.10 13.13
N ALA A 269 4.44 -1.32 11.92
CA ALA A 269 5.30 -1.53 10.75
C ALA A 269 6.11 -0.27 10.39
N SER A 270 5.62 0.91 10.78
CA SER A 270 6.28 2.20 10.58
C SER A 270 5.93 3.16 11.71
N TYR A 271 6.92 3.90 12.18
CA TYR A 271 6.76 4.95 13.19
C TYR A 271 6.85 6.36 12.60
N GLY A 272 6.58 6.50 11.28
CA GLY A 272 6.69 7.77 10.56
C GLY A 272 5.58 8.78 10.85
N PHE A 273 4.47 8.35 11.45
CA PHE A 273 3.33 9.20 11.80
C PHE A 273 3.02 9.13 13.29
N ASP A 274 2.79 10.30 13.89
CA ASP A 274 2.27 10.44 15.24
C ASP A 274 0.97 11.23 15.20
N THR A 275 -0.16 10.53 15.33
CA THR A 275 -1.49 11.12 15.23
C THR A 275 -2.11 11.30 16.61
N GLN A 276 -2.65 12.50 16.86
CA GLN A 276 -3.28 12.87 18.12
C GLN A 276 -4.60 13.61 17.88
N TRP A 277 -5.57 13.39 18.75
CA TRP A 277 -6.81 14.14 18.83
C TRP A 277 -6.93 14.78 20.21
N ASN A 278 -6.91 16.11 20.27
CA ASN A 278 -6.92 16.86 21.53
C ASN A 278 -5.84 16.39 22.53
N GLY A 279 -4.63 16.11 22.03
CA GLY A 279 -3.52 15.62 22.84
C GLY A 279 -3.57 14.15 23.25
N ALA A 280 -4.62 13.40 22.87
CA ALA A 280 -4.71 11.97 23.12
C ALA A 280 -4.26 11.18 21.87
N PRO A 281 -3.53 10.06 22.05
CA PRO A 281 -3.14 9.18 20.95
C PRO A 281 -4.38 8.65 20.21
N THR A 282 -4.33 8.66 18.88
CA THR A 282 -5.45 8.24 18.05
C THR A 282 -4.95 7.57 16.78
N GLY A 283 -5.75 6.70 16.19
CA GLY A 283 -5.57 6.25 14.82
C GLY A 283 -6.29 7.20 13.87
N ALA A 284 -5.67 7.56 12.74
CA ALA A 284 -6.27 8.47 11.79
C ALA A 284 -6.22 7.94 10.35
N PHE A 285 -7.21 8.33 9.57
CA PHE A 285 -7.30 7.96 8.14
C PHE A 285 -7.97 9.08 7.35
N ALA A 286 -7.75 9.06 6.06
CA ALA A 286 -8.43 9.96 5.13
C ALA A 286 -9.11 9.15 4.03
N VAL A 287 -10.18 9.74 3.48
CA VAL A 287 -10.94 9.23 2.36
C VAL A 287 -10.85 10.23 1.23
N GLN A 288 -10.55 9.77 0.05
CA GLN A 288 -10.49 10.57 -1.17
C GLN A 288 -11.65 10.19 -2.09
N LEU A 289 -12.19 11.19 -2.79
CA LEU A 289 -13.25 10.97 -3.76
C LEU A 289 -12.70 10.25 -5.00
N LEU A 290 -13.60 9.56 -5.70
CA LEU A 290 -13.27 8.90 -6.96
C LEU A 290 -13.00 9.91 -8.07
#